data_c83ccbe953968bef012c6cf5a6510cac
#
_entry.id   c83ccbe953968bef012c6cf5a6510cac
#
_cell.length_a   1.000
_cell.length_b   1.000
_cell.length_c   1.000
_cell.angle_alpha   90.00
_cell.angle_beta   90.00
_cell.angle_gamma   90.00
#
_symmetry.space_group_name_H-M   'P 1'
#
loop_
_entity.id
_entity.type
_entity.pdbx_description
1 polymer ?
#
loop_
_entity_poly.entity_id
_entity_poly.type
_entity_poly.pdbx_seq_one_letter_code
_entity_poly.pdbx_strand_id
1 'polypeptide(L)'
;MKANAPKRKVFQDALDLLAEDPVEEKEETVNGIVSLPIEEIHSFHDHPFRLYEGDRMEDMVQSIRDHGVLNPVIVRKAARGYEMLAGHNRTNAAKLAGLTEVPAIVKTDLSDEDAYVYVIETNLLQRSFADLLPSEKAAVLVARYEKISSQGKRNDIMQEIVALEGQKGTCGHDVHKSGKSRDGLGEEYGMTGRNIARYMRIDRLIPEFKDAVDKGTMALVAAVDLSYLNVKIQKMIHQVVEAEGKKLKPKQTGELRKLGKEITKETVENVLAGKERKKPQSVSVKLSAEVYERYFAQMDAREVQNIMEKALGAYMGKEVAGV
;
A
#
# COMPACT_ATOMS: atom_id res chain seq x y z
N MET A 1 -54.34 13.28 -18.68
CA MET A 1 -53.96 13.08 -17.27
C MET A 1 -52.46 13.32 -17.16
N LYS A 2 -52.08 14.43 -16.53
CA LYS A 2 -50.65 14.78 -16.32
C LYS A 2 -50.22 14.22 -14.97
N ALA A 3 -49.22 13.34 -15.02
CA ALA A 3 -48.61 12.80 -13.79
C ALA A 3 -47.76 13.87 -13.09
N ASN A 4 -48.08 14.13 -11.85
CA ASN A 4 -47.32 15.00 -10.94
C ASN A 4 -46.09 14.23 -10.45
N ALA A 5 -44.91 14.69 -10.79
CA ALA A 5 -43.67 14.22 -10.16
C ALA A 5 -43.54 14.88 -8.78
N PRO A 6 -43.08 14.15 -7.75
CA PRO A 6 -42.89 14.71 -6.43
C PRO A 6 -41.72 15.68 -6.41
N LYS A 7 -41.97 16.94 -6.06
CA LYS A 7 -40.92 17.94 -5.83
C LYS A 7 -40.07 17.54 -4.64
N ARG A 8 -38.76 17.55 -4.81
CA ARG A 8 -37.74 17.31 -3.77
C ARG A 8 -37.89 18.37 -2.66
N LYS A 9 -38.34 17.94 -1.47
CA LYS A 9 -38.45 18.75 -0.24
C LYS A 9 -37.10 18.94 0.51
N VAL A 10 -36.00 18.50 -0.04
CA VAL A 10 -34.71 18.45 0.66
C VAL A 10 -33.98 19.79 0.74
N PHE A 11 -34.43 20.81 0.00
CA PHE A 11 -33.73 22.09 -0.08
C PHE A 11 -34.32 23.19 0.84
N GLN A 12 -35.53 23.03 1.34
CA GLN A 12 -36.19 24.04 2.17
C GLN A 12 -35.74 23.93 3.62
N ASP A 13 -35.58 22.73 4.15
CA ASP A 13 -35.14 22.50 5.53
C ASP A 13 -33.68 22.91 5.79
N ALA A 14 -32.86 22.97 4.72
CA ALA A 14 -31.47 23.44 4.80
C ALA A 14 -31.36 24.99 4.77
N LEU A 15 -32.33 25.67 4.22
CA LEU A 15 -32.40 27.14 4.18
C LEU A 15 -33.00 27.75 5.44
N ASP A 16 -33.92 27.06 6.10
CA ASP A 16 -34.52 27.50 7.36
C ASP A 16 -33.54 27.35 8.55
N LEU A 17 -32.50 26.49 8.44
CA LEU A 17 -31.41 26.38 9.39
C LEU A 17 -30.37 27.51 9.28
N LEU A 18 -30.40 28.32 8.23
CA LEU A 18 -29.48 29.43 7.99
C LEU A 18 -29.99 30.81 8.40
N ALA A 19 -31.15 30.88 8.99
CA ALA A 19 -31.86 32.16 9.32
C ALA A 19 -32.02 32.40 10.82
N GLU A 20 -31.05 32.05 11.65
CA GLU A 20 -31.01 32.54 13.04
C GLU A 20 -29.67 33.21 13.38
N ASP A 21 -29.79 34.31 14.11
CA ASP A 21 -28.82 35.39 14.43
C ASP A 21 -27.45 34.94 14.98
N PRO A 22 -26.43 35.82 15.00
CA PRO A 22 -25.08 35.51 15.36
C PRO A 22 -24.95 35.22 16.86
N VAL A 23 -24.89 33.95 17.21
CA VAL A 23 -24.56 33.47 18.54
C VAL A 23 -23.14 32.95 18.55
N GLU A 24 -22.39 33.48 19.52
CA GLU A 24 -21.03 33.10 19.94
C GLU A 24 -20.60 31.69 19.56
N GLU A 25 -19.33 31.58 19.11
CA GLU A 25 -18.58 30.34 18.87
C GLU A 25 -18.74 29.32 20.01
N LYS A 26 -19.80 28.55 19.95
CA LYS A 26 -19.81 27.22 20.55
C LYS A 26 -19.45 26.25 19.45
N GLU A 27 -18.27 25.64 19.57
CA GLU A 27 -17.88 24.44 18.84
C GLU A 27 -18.96 23.37 19.04
N GLU A 28 -20.00 23.40 18.20
CA GLU A 28 -20.99 22.33 18.17
C GLU A 28 -20.36 21.11 17.45
N THR A 29 -19.93 20.18 18.24
CA THR A 29 -19.65 18.80 17.86
C THR A 29 -20.93 18.13 17.37
N VAL A 30 -21.29 18.29 16.14
CA VAL A 30 -22.39 17.52 15.56
C VAL A 30 -22.19 17.38 14.05
N ASN A 31 -22.61 16.30 13.50
CA ASN A 31 -22.79 15.90 12.10
C ASN A 31 -23.29 17.01 11.13
N GLY A 32 -22.93 18.26 11.35
CA GLY A 32 -23.24 19.42 10.52
C GLY A 32 -22.24 19.56 9.37
N ILE A 33 -22.73 19.99 8.21
CA ILE A 33 -21.87 20.38 7.09
C ILE A 33 -21.41 21.82 7.37
N VAL A 34 -20.10 22.03 7.37
CA VAL A 34 -19.47 23.34 7.54
C VAL A 34 -18.69 23.71 6.28
N SER A 35 -18.55 24.99 5.97
CA SER A 35 -17.66 25.44 4.92
C SER A 35 -16.25 25.60 5.50
N LEU A 36 -15.27 24.93 4.91
CA LEU A 36 -13.88 25.00 5.37
C LEU A 36 -12.97 25.56 4.28
N PRO A 37 -12.02 26.45 4.66
CA PRO A 37 -10.98 26.90 3.76
C PRO A 37 -10.14 25.73 3.26
N ILE A 38 -9.95 25.63 1.94
CA ILE A 38 -9.15 24.54 1.33
C ILE A 38 -7.70 24.54 1.85
N GLU A 39 -7.18 25.71 2.20
CA GLU A 39 -5.82 25.89 2.72
C GLU A 39 -5.61 25.26 4.09
N GLU A 40 -6.67 25.11 4.89
CA GLU A 40 -6.62 24.47 6.20
C GLU A 40 -6.79 22.96 6.14
N ILE A 41 -7.08 22.40 4.96
CA ILE A 41 -7.29 20.97 4.78
C ILE A 41 -6.03 20.32 4.21
N HIS A 42 -5.43 19.44 4.99
CA HIS A 42 -4.24 18.67 4.61
C HIS A 42 -4.62 17.25 4.18
N SER A 43 -3.86 16.68 3.24
CA SER A 43 -4.02 15.28 2.87
C SER A 43 -3.72 14.37 4.05
N PHE A 44 -4.41 13.23 4.12
CA PHE A 44 -4.10 12.19 5.09
C PHE A 44 -2.62 11.76 4.94
N HIS A 45 -1.88 11.67 6.06
CA HIS A 45 -0.44 11.47 6.04
C HIS A 45 0.01 10.17 5.35
N ASP A 46 -0.78 9.10 5.47
CA ASP A 46 -0.55 7.79 4.85
C ASP A 46 -1.56 7.49 3.73
N HIS A 47 -2.00 8.51 2.97
CA HIS A 47 -3.00 8.33 1.91
C HIS A 47 -2.46 7.43 0.79
N PRO A 48 -2.99 6.21 0.59
CA PRO A 48 -2.41 5.25 -0.35
C PRO A 48 -2.88 5.42 -1.79
N PHE A 49 -3.96 6.20 -2.02
CA PHE A 49 -4.59 6.32 -3.33
C PHE A 49 -4.08 7.54 -4.08
N ARG A 50 -3.86 7.37 -5.39
CA ARG A 50 -3.46 8.47 -6.26
C ARG A 50 -4.65 9.36 -6.60
N LEU A 51 -4.38 10.65 -6.76
CA LEU A 51 -5.34 11.59 -7.32
C LEU A 51 -5.60 11.25 -8.79
N TYR A 52 -6.78 11.66 -9.27
CA TYR A 52 -7.11 11.56 -10.69
C TYR A 52 -6.23 12.51 -11.50
N GLU A 53 -5.91 12.11 -12.71
CA GLU A 53 -5.15 12.90 -13.68
C GLU A 53 -5.88 12.90 -15.03
N GLY A 54 -5.49 13.82 -15.93
CA GLY A 54 -6.05 13.93 -17.28
C GLY A 54 -7.55 14.17 -17.30
N ASP A 55 -8.22 13.63 -18.32
CA ASP A 55 -9.63 13.88 -18.66
C ASP A 55 -10.55 13.71 -17.43
N ARG A 56 -10.30 12.70 -16.61
CA ARG A 56 -11.12 12.44 -15.42
C ARG A 56 -11.06 13.55 -14.38
N MET A 57 -9.90 14.18 -14.22
CA MET A 57 -9.77 15.35 -13.34
C MET A 57 -10.38 16.58 -13.99
N GLU A 58 -10.21 16.76 -15.28
CA GLU A 58 -10.78 17.88 -16.04
C GLU A 58 -12.31 17.86 -16.00
N ASP A 59 -12.93 16.70 -16.22
CA ASP A 59 -14.38 16.51 -16.09
C ASP A 59 -14.89 16.88 -14.70
N MET A 60 -14.15 16.48 -13.66
CA MET A 60 -14.49 16.80 -12.27
C MET A 60 -14.37 18.30 -12.00
N VAL A 61 -13.33 18.96 -12.49
CA VAL A 61 -13.12 20.41 -12.38
C VAL A 61 -14.28 21.16 -13.06
N GLN A 62 -14.66 20.72 -14.28
CA GLN A 62 -15.76 21.34 -15.00
C GLN A 62 -17.10 21.18 -14.25
N SER A 63 -17.38 19.98 -13.76
CA SER A 63 -18.58 19.72 -12.95
C SER A 63 -18.64 20.60 -11.70
N ILE A 64 -17.49 20.81 -11.03
CA ILE A 64 -17.42 21.66 -9.83
C ILE A 64 -17.56 23.13 -10.19
N ARG A 65 -17.08 23.60 -11.34
CA ARG A 65 -17.33 24.97 -11.82
C ARG A 65 -18.81 25.24 -12.06
N ASP A 66 -19.51 24.25 -12.61
CA ASP A 66 -20.90 24.40 -13.00
C ASP A 66 -21.88 24.26 -11.81
N HIS A 67 -21.55 23.42 -10.84
CA HIS A 67 -22.50 23.03 -9.77
C HIS A 67 -21.94 23.19 -8.35
N GLY A 68 -20.68 23.58 -8.19
CA GLY A 68 -20.00 23.54 -6.89
C GLY A 68 -19.71 22.12 -6.40
N VAL A 69 -19.25 22.01 -5.17
CA VAL A 69 -19.01 20.71 -4.51
C VAL A 69 -20.32 20.23 -3.88
N LEU A 70 -21.04 19.36 -4.57
CA LEU A 70 -22.37 18.88 -4.14
C LEU A 70 -22.31 17.94 -2.93
N ASN A 71 -21.32 17.07 -2.86
CA ASN A 71 -21.14 16.15 -1.75
C ASN A 71 -20.03 16.67 -0.83
N PRO A 72 -20.28 16.84 0.48
CA PRO A 72 -19.26 17.34 1.39
C PRO A 72 -18.07 16.39 1.47
N VAL A 73 -16.88 16.93 1.72
CA VAL A 73 -15.70 16.14 2.05
C VAL A 73 -15.77 15.72 3.52
N ILE A 74 -15.06 14.67 3.89
CA ILE A 74 -14.99 14.22 5.28
C ILE A 74 -13.57 14.50 5.78
N VAL A 75 -13.48 15.21 6.88
CA VAL A 75 -12.22 15.58 7.51
C VAL A 75 -12.25 15.26 9.01
N ARG A 76 -11.08 15.18 9.63
CA ARG A 76 -10.95 15.18 11.09
C ARG A 76 -10.13 16.38 11.55
N LYS A 77 -10.35 16.81 12.79
CA LYS A 77 -9.54 17.87 13.41
C LYS A 77 -8.10 17.37 13.60
N ALA A 78 -7.11 18.17 13.20
CA ALA A 78 -5.68 17.86 13.34
C ALA A 78 -5.02 18.93 14.22
N ALA A 79 -3.74 18.77 14.57
CA ALA A 79 -3.00 19.74 15.37
C ALA A 79 -2.91 21.13 14.70
N ARG A 80 -2.96 21.17 13.37
CA ARG A 80 -3.09 22.38 12.56
C ARG A 80 -4.14 22.13 11.49
N GLY A 81 -5.26 22.84 11.54
CA GLY A 81 -6.35 22.70 10.57
C GLY A 81 -7.02 21.34 10.62
N TYR A 82 -7.24 20.76 9.45
CA TYR A 82 -8.00 19.54 9.26
C TYR A 82 -7.23 18.54 8.40
N GLU A 83 -7.42 17.27 8.70
CA GLU A 83 -6.86 16.17 7.90
C GLU A 83 -7.98 15.49 7.11
N MET A 84 -7.76 15.31 5.80
CA MET A 84 -8.73 14.75 4.86
C MET A 84 -8.88 13.25 5.04
N LEU A 85 -10.10 12.77 5.25
CA LEU A 85 -10.43 11.34 5.27
C LEU A 85 -11.07 10.88 3.96
N ALA A 86 -11.93 11.71 3.37
CA ALA A 86 -12.56 11.41 2.08
C ALA A 86 -12.80 12.68 1.26
N GLY A 87 -12.61 12.59 -0.06
CA GLY A 87 -12.84 13.68 -0.99
C GLY A 87 -11.58 14.33 -1.56
N HIS A 88 -10.42 13.70 -1.47
CA HIS A 88 -9.16 14.22 -1.99
C HIS A 88 -9.26 14.72 -3.43
N ASN A 89 -9.91 13.97 -4.32
CA ASN A 89 -10.11 14.38 -5.71
C ASN A 89 -11.06 15.57 -5.84
N ARG A 90 -12.13 15.60 -5.05
CA ARG A 90 -13.09 16.74 -5.01
C ARG A 90 -12.43 18.03 -4.55
N THR A 91 -11.64 17.97 -3.47
CA THR A 91 -10.92 19.13 -2.96
C THR A 91 -9.86 19.61 -3.95
N ASN A 92 -9.12 18.69 -4.56
CA ASN A 92 -8.14 19.07 -5.60
C ASN A 92 -8.82 19.71 -6.82
N ALA A 93 -9.94 19.15 -7.28
CA ALA A 93 -10.71 19.71 -8.38
C ALA A 93 -11.35 21.07 -8.01
N ALA A 94 -11.82 21.25 -6.77
CA ALA A 94 -12.33 22.51 -6.26
C ALA A 94 -11.24 23.61 -6.27
N LYS A 95 -10.04 23.28 -5.82
CA LYS A 95 -8.87 24.16 -5.91
C LYS A 95 -8.53 24.54 -7.35
N LEU A 96 -8.53 23.59 -8.27
CA LEU A 96 -8.29 23.83 -9.71
C LEU A 96 -9.44 24.62 -10.37
N ALA A 97 -10.66 24.49 -9.85
CA ALA A 97 -11.82 25.28 -10.27
C ALA A 97 -11.79 26.72 -9.74
N GLY A 98 -10.89 27.07 -8.81
CA GLY A 98 -10.73 28.39 -8.22
C GLY A 98 -11.58 28.65 -6.97
N LEU A 99 -12.13 27.60 -6.35
CA LEU A 99 -12.82 27.70 -5.07
C LEU A 99 -11.83 27.85 -3.92
N THR A 100 -12.18 28.68 -2.93
CA THR A 100 -11.39 28.88 -1.70
C THR A 100 -11.86 28.01 -0.54
N GLU A 101 -13.11 27.54 -0.60
CA GLU A 101 -13.75 26.74 0.44
C GLU A 101 -14.46 25.52 -0.13
N VAL A 102 -14.64 24.51 0.71
CA VAL A 102 -15.43 23.31 0.38
C VAL A 102 -16.35 22.94 1.54
N PRO A 103 -17.55 22.40 1.23
CA PRO A 103 -18.42 21.85 2.26
C PRO A 103 -17.77 20.60 2.87
N ALA A 104 -17.71 20.53 4.18
CA ALA A 104 -17.03 19.47 4.92
C ALA A 104 -17.86 18.97 6.09
N ILE A 105 -17.73 17.71 6.40
CA ILE A 105 -18.19 17.07 7.63
C ILE A 105 -16.96 16.84 8.51
N VAL A 106 -16.94 17.45 9.68
CA VAL A 106 -15.83 17.33 10.62
C VAL A 106 -16.10 16.17 11.58
N LYS A 107 -15.19 15.22 11.59
CA LYS A 107 -15.20 14.13 12.56
C LYS A 107 -14.27 14.47 13.74
N THR A 108 -14.80 14.27 14.94
CA THR A 108 -14.07 14.42 16.19
C THR A 108 -13.73 13.03 16.75
N ASP A 109 -12.74 12.98 17.62
CA ASP A 109 -12.38 11.80 18.42
C ASP A 109 -12.08 10.51 17.64
N LEU A 110 -11.57 10.65 16.41
CA LEU A 110 -11.10 9.50 15.61
C LEU A 110 -9.64 9.17 15.90
N SER A 111 -9.40 7.91 16.27
CA SER A 111 -8.03 7.38 16.30
C SER A 111 -7.41 7.35 14.89
N ASP A 112 -6.07 7.28 14.78
CA ASP A 112 -5.40 7.15 13.49
C ASP A 112 -5.81 5.88 12.75
N GLU A 113 -6.07 4.80 13.50
CA GLU A 113 -6.54 3.54 12.94
C GLU A 113 -7.95 3.68 12.35
N ASP A 114 -8.88 4.29 13.08
CA ASP A 114 -10.25 4.50 12.60
C ASP A 114 -10.27 5.48 11.40
N ALA A 115 -9.46 6.54 11.43
CA ALA A 115 -9.27 7.47 10.33
C ALA A 115 -8.76 6.78 9.06
N TYR A 116 -7.78 5.87 9.22
CA TYR A 116 -7.28 5.08 8.10
C TYR A 116 -8.36 4.15 7.52
N VAL A 117 -9.24 3.60 8.36
CA VAL A 117 -10.40 2.82 7.89
C VAL A 117 -11.31 3.68 7.02
N TYR A 118 -11.62 4.93 7.43
CA TYR A 118 -12.39 5.85 6.59
C TYR A 118 -11.76 6.06 5.22
N VAL A 119 -10.44 6.30 5.17
CA VAL A 119 -9.70 6.49 3.92
C VAL A 119 -9.83 5.28 3.00
N ILE A 120 -9.67 4.07 3.54
CA ILE A 120 -9.74 2.83 2.76
C ILE A 120 -11.16 2.56 2.27
N GLU A 121 -12.15 2.59 3.18
CA GLU A 121 -13.50 2.16 2.87
C GLU A 121 -14.22 3.14 1.93
N THR A 122 -14.02 4.47 2.09
CA THR A 122 -14.58 5.46 1.17
C THR A 122 -14.06 5.29 -0.26
N ASN A 123 -12.78 4.98 -0.42
CA ASN A 123 -12.21 4.72 -1.75
C ASN A 123 -12.73 3.41 -2.35
N LEU A 124 -12.91 2.36 -1.56
CA LEU A 124 -13.46 1.09 -2.04
C LEU A 124 -14.95 1.18 -2.42
N LEU A 125 -15.71 2.08 -1.78
CA LEU A 125 -17.10 2.37 -2.18
C LEU A 125 -17.18 3.11 -3.53
N GLN A 126 -16.20 3.97 -3.80
CA GLN A 126 -16.17 4.80 -5.02
C GLN A 126 -15.48 4.11 -6.20
N ARG A 127 -14.61 3.12 -5.95
CA ARG A 127 -13.81 2.42 -6.97
C ARG A 127 -13.89 0.92 -6.77
N SER A 128 -14.03 0.17 -7.87
CA SER A 128 -13.85 -1.27 -7.82
C SER A 128 -12.43 -1.63 -7.39
N PHE A 129 -12.27 -2.63 -6.53
CA PHE A 129 -10.94 -3.15 -6.18
C PHE A 129 -10.14 -3.57 -7.42
N ALA A 130 -10.82 -4.05 -8.46
CA ALA A 130 -10.16 -4.44 -9.72
C ALA A 130 -9.46 -3.26 -10.40
N ASP A 131 -10.01 -2.05 -10.28
CA ASP A 131 -9.51 -0.83 -10.93
C ASP A 131 -8.38 -0.13 -10.15
N LEU A 132 -8.11 -0.59 -8.93
CA LEU A 132 -7.02 -0.05 -8.11
C LEU A 132 -5.66 -0.42 -8.68
N LEU A 133 -4.70 0.48 -8.51
CA LEU A 133 -3.29 0.23 -8.84
C LEU A 133 -2.70 -0.85 -7.92
N PRO A 134 -1.64 -1.56 -8.34
CA PRO A 134 -0.99 -2.58 -7.52
C PRO A 134 -0.59 -2.10 -6.11
N SER A 135 -0.07 -0.88 -5.97
CA SER A 135 0.27 -0.30 -4.68
C SER A 135 -0.96 0.02 -3.83
N GLU A 136 -2.04 0.51 -4.44
CA GLU A 136 -3.32 0.76 -3.77
C GLU A 136 -3.96 -0.54 -3.28
N LYS A 137 -3.95 -1.59 -4.12
CA LYS A 137 -4.36 -2.95 -3.73
C LYS A 137 -3.57 -3.46 -2.52
N ALA A 138 -2.26 -3.23 -2.53
CA ALA A 138 -1.39 -3.64 -1.43
C ALA A 138 -1.80 -2.96 -0.11
N ALA A 139 -2.00 -1.65 -0.12
CA ALA A 139 -2.40 -0.87 1.05
C ALA A 139 -3.77 -1.33 1.60
N VAL A 140 -4.76 -1.52 0.71
CA VAL A 140 -6.08 -2.05 1.08
C VAL A 140 -5.96 -3.41 1.76
N LEU A 141 -5.21 -4.35 1.16
CA LEU A 141 -5.08 -5.71 1.68
C LEU A 141 -4.33 -5.75 3.02
N VAL A 142 -3.30 -4.91 3.18
CA VAL A 142 -2.58 -4.77 4.46
C VAL A 142 -3.50 -4.18 5.52
N ALA A 143 -4.23 -3.10 5.20
CA ALA A 143 -5.18 -2.48 6.11
C ALA A 143 -6.22 -3.50 6.59
N ARG A 144 -6.81 -4.26 5.67
CA ARG A 144 -7.81 -5.28 5.98
C ARG A 144 -7.26 -6.46 6.77
N TYR A 145 -6.03 -6.86 6.53
CA TYR A 145 -5.42 -8.00 7.18
C TYR A 145 -4.83 -7.67 8.55
N GLU A 146 -4.15 -6.53 8.69
CA GLU A 146 -3.33 -6.21 9.86
C GLU A 146 -3.96 -5.12 10.75
N LYS A 147 -4.51 -4.05 10.14
CA LYS A 147 -4.94 -2.85 10.87
C LYS A 147 -6.41 -2.90 11.31
N ILE A 148 -7.29 -3.48 10.51
CA ILE A 148 -8.72 -3.57 10.84
C ILE A 148 -8.93 -4.76 11.77
N SER A 149 -8.63 -4.56 13.04
CA SER A 149 -8.62 -5.62 14.04
C SER A 149 -10.03 -6.00 14.55
N SER A 150 -11.04 -5.13 14.42
CA SER A 150 -12.39 -5.41 14.88
C SER A 150 -13.41 -5.21 13.75
N GLN A 151 -14.02 -6.31 13.33
CA GLN A 151 -15.05 -6.32 12.29
C GLN A 151 -16.28 -5.48 12.66
N GLY A 152 -16.57 -5.33 13.97
CA GLY A 152 -17.65 -4.48 14.47
C GLY A 152 -17.42 -3.02 14.13
N LYS A 153 -16.32 -2.43 14.55
CA LYS A 153 -15.99 -1.02 14.24
C LYS A 153 -15.98 -0.72 12.74
N ARG A 154 -15.46 -1.64 11.92
CA ARG A 154 -15.48 -1.47 10.46
C ARG A 154 -16.91 -1.39 9.93
N ASN A 155 -17.81 -2.24 10.40
CA ASN A 155 -19.20 -2.22 9.97
C ASN A 155 -19.92 -0.93 10.38
N ASP A 156 -19.66 -0.44 11.58
CA ASP A 156 -20.21 0.83 12.06
C ASP A 156 -19.74 2.01 11.17
N ILE A 157 -18.43 2.07 10.88
CA ILE A 157 -17.85 3.08 9.98
C ILE A 157 -18.43 2.96 8.57
N MET A 158 -18.59 1.74 8.04
CA MET A 158 -19.18 1.52 6.72
C MET A 158 -20.63 2.01 6.65
N GLN A 159 -21.44 1.72 7.67
CA GLN A 159 -22.83 2.19 7.74
C GLN A 159 -22.89 3.73 7.79
N GLU A 160 -22.00 4.35 8.55
CA GLU A 160 -21.89 5.79 8.65
C GLU A 160 -21.48 6.42 7.31
N ILE A 161 -20.47 5.88 6.61
CA ILE A 161 -20.04 6.37 5.31
C ILE A 161 -21.18 6.29 4.29
N VAL A 162 -21.88 5.15 4.23
CA VAL A 162 -23.04 4.97 3.34
C VAL A 162 -24.15 5.98 3.63
N ALA A 163 -24.40 6.25 4.90
CA ALA A 163 -25.40 7.26 5.32
C ALA A 163 -24.99 8.67 4.88
N LEU A 164 -23.70 9.02 5.03
CA LEU A 164 -23.18 10.35 4.67
C LEU A 164 -23.12 10.58 3.15
N GLU A 165 -22.82 9.55 2.37
CA GLU A 165 -22.74 9.65 0.90
C GLU A 165 -24.12 9.60 0.21
N GLY A 166 -25.21 9.41 0.97
CA GLY A 166 -26.58 9.41 0.46
C GLY A 166 -26.88 8.27 -0.51
N GLN A 167 -26.00 7.29 -0.63
CA GLN A 167 -26.21 6.09 -1.42
C GLN A 167 -27.16 5.17 -0.65
N LYS A 168 -28.38 5.03 -1.14
CA LYS A 168 -29.23 3.88 -0.76
C LYS A 168 -28.50 2.63 -1.22
N GLY A 169 -27.82 2.00 -0.25
CA GLY A 169 -26.94 0.88 -0.50
C GLY A 169 -27.62 -0.27 -1.21
N THR A 170 -27.20 -0.50 -2.42
CA THR A 170 -27.26 -1.81 -3.07
C THR A 170 -25.84 -2.38 -3.18
N CYS A 171 -25.02 -2.16 -2.19
CA CYS A 171 -23.81 -2.97 -2.00
C CYS A 171 -24.20 -4.20 -1.19
N GLY A 172 -24.83 -5.17 -1.86
CA GLY A 172 -24.93 -6.54 -1.39
C GLY A 172 -23.56 -7.21 -1.40
N HIS A 173 -22.57 -6.62 -0.76
CA HIS A 173 -21.49 -7.39 -0.23
C HIS A 173 -22.03 -8.00 1.06
N ASP A 174 -22.56 -9.22 0.93
CA ASP A 174 -22.68 -10.11 2.06
C ASP A 174 -21.35 -10.05 2.80
N VAL A 175 -21.41 -9.44 3.99
CA VAL A 175 -20.29 -9.45 4.93
C VAL A 175 -20.17 -10.88 5.43
N HIS A 176 -19.64 -11.75 4.55
CA HIS A 176 -19.18 -13.05 4.95
C HIS A 176 -18.19 -12.81 6.10
N LYS A 177 -18.37 -13.53 7.19
CA LYS A 177 -17.42 -13.65 8.29
C LYS A 177 -16.11 -14.25 7.77
N SER A 178 -15.45 -13.54 6.84
CA SER A 178 -14.13 -13.95 6.34
C SER A 178 -13.16 -13.68 7.47
N GLY A 179 -12.75 -14.74 8.14
CA GLY A 179 -11.74 -14.69 9.16
C GLY A 179 -10.50 -13.96 8.62
N LYS A 180 -9.64 -13.47 9.50
CA LYS A 180 -8.35 -12.79 9.20
C LYS A 180 -7.37 -13.64 8.37
N SER A 181 -7.84 -14.56 7.55
CA SER A 181 -7.00 -15.42 6.71
C SER A 181 -6.82 -14.81 5.32
N ARG A 182 -5.66 -15.07 4.71
CA ARG A 182 -5.40 -14.67 3.32
C ARG A 182 -6.38 -15.33 2.35
N ASP A 183 -6.87 -16.49 2.69
CA ASP A 183 -7.84 -17.23 1.88
C ASP A 183 -9.22 -16.58 1.97
N GLY A 184 -9.64 -16.11 3.17
CA GLY A 184 -10.87 -15.34 3.35
C GLY A 184 -10.86 -14.01 2.56
N LEU A 185 -9.73 -13.27 2.60
CA LEU A 185 -9.56 -12.09 1.74
C LEU A 185 -9.53 -12.48 0.26
N GLY A 186 -8.97 -13.65 -0.06
CA GLY A 186 -8.96 -14.18 -1.41
C GLY A 186 -10.36 -14.38 -1.96
N GLU A 187 -11.27 -14.94 -1.18
CA GLU A 187 -12.69 -15.11 -1.54
C GLU A 187 -13.39 -13.75 -1.73
N GLU A 188 -13.15 -12.79 -0.82
CA GLU A 188 -13.74 -11.44 -0.89
C GLU A 188 -13.34 -10.69 -2.19
N TYR A 189 -12.08 -10.82 -2.60
CA TYR A 189 -11.55 -10.08 -3.78
C TYR A 189 -11.39 -10.94 -5.04
N GLY A 190 -11.87 -12.16 -5.06
CA GLY A 190 -11.72 -13.08 -6.19
C GLY A 190 -10.27 -13.45 -6.50
N MET A 191 -9.43 -13.54 -5.49
CA MET A 191 -7.99 -13.78 -5.61
C MET A 191 -7.55 -15.01 -4.81
N THR A 192 -6.44 -15.64 -5.22
CA THR A 192 -5.84 -16.71 -4.41
C THR A 192 -5.09 -16.12 -3.21
N GLY A 193 -5.06 -16.82 -2.06
CA GLY A 193 -4.29 -16.39 -0.89
C GLY A 193 -2.80 -16.15 -1.19
N ARG A 194 -2.23 -16.84 -2.20
CA ARG A 194 -0.87 -16.59 -2.69
C ARG A 194 -0.74 -15.21 -3.35
N ASN A 195 -1.73 -14.80 -4.14
CA ASN A 195 -1.73 -13.48 -4.76
C ASN A 195 -1.96 -12.37 -3.72
N ILE A 196 -2.87 -12.58 -2.77
CA ILE A 196 -3.03 -11.69 -1.62
C ILE A 196 -1.67 -11.46 -0.92
N ALA A 197 -0.95 -12.54 -0.60
CA ALA A 197 0.37 -12.43 0.03
C ALA A 197 1.40 -11.66 -0.82
N ARG A 198 1.36 -11.79 -2.15
CA ARG A 198 2.24 -11.04 -3.06
C ARG A 198 1.92 -9.54 -3.04
N TYR A 199 0.64 -9.17 -3.13
CA TYR A 199 0.23 -7.77 -3.05
C TYR A 199 0.58 -7.15 -1.70
N MET A 200 0.29 -7.82 -0.59
CA MET A 200 0.67 -7.34 0.74
C MET A 200 2.19 -7.10 0.88
N ARG A 201 3.02 -7.87 0.16
CA ARG A 201 4.48 -7.64 0.14
C ARG A 201 4.87 -6.34 -0.56
N ILE A 202 4.11 -5.88 -1.57
CA ILE A 202 4.38 -4.62 -2.29
C ILE A 202 4.33 -3.42 -1.33
N ASP A 203 3.51 -3.48 -0.29
CA ASP A 203 3.41 -2.38 0.67
C ASP A 203 4.74 -2.05 1.35
N ARG A 204 5.66 -3.02 1.45
CA ARG A 204 7.00 -2.88 2.03
C ARG A 204 8.05 -2.29 1.09
N LEU A 205 7.66 -1.91 -0.11
CA LEU A 205 8.55 -1.27 -1.07
C LEU A 205 8.69 0.23 -0.79
N ILE A 206 9.83 0.78 -1.20
CA ILE A 206 10.00 2.24 -1.28
C ILE A 206 9.05 2.83 -2.33
N PRO A 207 8.68 4.12 -2.21
CA PRO A 207 7.75 4.78 -3.13
C PRO A 207 8.13 4.63 -4.61
N GLU A 208 9.40 4.74 -4.93
CA GLU A 208 9.93 4.66 -6.29
C GLU A 208 9.67 3.29 -6.93
N PHE A 209 9.76 2.21 -6.15
CA PHE A 209 9.46 0.86 -6.64
C PHE A 209 7.95 0.61 -6.71
N LYS A 210 7.15 1.16 -5.78
CA LYS A 210 5.69 1.16 -5.88
C LYS A 210 5.25 1.81 -7.19
N ASP A 211 5.80 2.99 -7.50
CA ASP A 211 5.57 3.71 -8.75
C ASP A 211 5.95 2.91 -9.99
N ALA A 212 7.07 2.23 -9.97
CA ALA A 212 7.52 1.41 -11.09
C ALA A 212 6.57 0.23 -11.36
N VAL A 213 6.00 -0.37 -10.30
CA VAL A 213 4.99 -1.43 -10.42
C VAL A 213 3.67 -0.88 -10.97
N ASP A 214 3.21 0.24 -10.46
CA ASP A 214 1.96 0.88 -10.87
C ASP A 214 1.99 1.33 -12.33
N LYS A 215 3.14 1.83 -12.79
CA LYS A 215 3.39 2.19 -14.20
C LYS A 215 3.64 0.97 -15.11
N GLY A 216 3.65 -0.25 -14.57
CA GLY A 216 3.95 -1.47 -15.33
C GLY A 216 5.40 -1.57 -15.82
N THR A 217 6.30 -0.71 -15.35
CA THR A 217 7.74 -0.75 -15.73
C THR A 217 8.51 -1.80 -14.96
N MET A 218 7.97 -2.28 -13.82
CA MET A 218 8.49 -3.37 -13.01
C MET A 218 7.46 -4.49 -12.89
N ALA A 219 7.89 -5.73 -13.14
CA ALA A 219 7.04 -6.90 -12.96
C ALA A 219 6.72 -7.15 -11.48
N LEU A 220 5.49 -7.58 -11.17
CA LEU A 220 5.04 -7.88 -9.80
C LEU A 220 5.97 -8.85 -9.07
N VAL A 221 6.48 -9.87 -9.76
CA VAL A 221 7.40 -10.85 -9.15
C VAL A 221 8.72 -10.19 -8.74
N ALA A 222 9.27 -9.31 -9.57
CA ALA A 222 10.48 -8.56 -9.26
C ALA A 222 10.28 -7.65 -8.02
N ALA A 223 9.14 -6.98 -7.96
CA ALA A 223 8.74 -6.15 -6.82
C ALA A 223 8.65 -6.97 -5.52
N VAL A 224 8.02 -8.13 -5.58
CA VAL A 224 7.93 -9.05 -4.42
C VAL A 224 9.33 -9.47 -3.95
N ASP A 225 10.26 -9.78 -4.84
CA ASP A 225 11.63 -10.13 -4.46
C ASP A 225 12.33 -8.97 -3.73
N LEU A 226 12.23 -7.75 -4.25
CA LEU A 226 12.81 -6.56 -3.63
C LEU A 226 12.19 -6.24 -2.27
N SER A 227 10.91 -6.54 -2.06
CA SER A 227 10.20 -6.30 -0.81
C SER A 227 10.74 -7.11 0.39
N TYR A 228 11.58 -8.11 0.16
CA TYR A 228 12.27 -8.86 1.22
C TYR A 228 13.54 -8.15 1.69
N LEU A 229 14.02 -7.17 0.96
CA LEU A 229 15.20 -6.39 1.29
C LEU A 229 14.82 -5.20 2.19
N ASN A 230 15.75 -4.77 3.04
CA ASN A 230 15.50 -3.60 3.88
C ASN A 230 15.46 -2.31 3.05
N VAL A 231 14.85 -1.26 3.59
CA VAL A 231 14.65 0.02 2.90
C VAL A 231 15.98 0.64 2.43
N LYS A 232 17.07 0.51 3.20
CA LYS A 232 18.38 1.07 2.82
C LYS A 232 18.92 0.38 1.57
N ILE A 233 18.79 -0.94 1.50
CA ILE A 233 19.21 -1.73 0.33
C ILE A 233 18.33 -1.42 -0.87
N GLN A 234 17.01 -1.31 -0.70
CA GLN A 234 16.10 -0.93 -1.77
C GLN A 234 16.48 0.43 -2.38
N LYS A 235 16.72 1.45 -1.53
CA LYS A 235 17.17 2.77 -2.00
C LYS A 235 18.50 2.72 -2.74
N MET A 236 19.46 1.94 -2.26
CA MET A 236 20.75 1.76 -2.94
C MET A 236 20.56 1.08 -4.31
N ILE A 237 19.74 0.03 -4.40
CA ILE A 237 19.43 -0.63 -5.68
C ILE A 237 18.77 0.37 -6.64
N HIS A 238 17.80 1.16 -6.16
CA HIS A 238 17.13 2.16 -6.99
C HIS A 238 18.12 3.17 -7.55
N GLN A 239 19.03 3.71 -6.73
CA GLN A 239 20.06 4.67 -7.16
C GLN A 239 20.96 4.08 -8.26
N VAL A 240 21.39 2.82 -8.12
CA VAL A 240 22.23 2.18 -9.14
C VAL A 240 21.47 1.94 -10.43
N VAL A 241 20.22 1.48 -10.33
CA VAL A 241 19.34 1.23 -11.49
C VAL A 241 19.06 2.51 -12.27
N GLU A 242 18.81 3.61 -11.56
CA GLU A 242 18.57 4.93 -12.13
C GLU A 242 19.82 5.47 -12.81
N ALA A 243 20.98 5.39 -12.15
CA ALA A 243 22.27 5.83 -12.70
C ALA A 243 22.67 5.06 -13.99
N GLU A 244 22.36 3.78 -14.06
CA GLU A 244 22.65 2.96 -15.25
C GLU A 244 21.56 3.02 -16.33
N GLY A 245 20.41 3.62 -16.06
CA GLY A 245 19.27 3.68 -16.99
C GLY A 245 18.70 2.32 -17.37
N LYS A 246 18.91 1.29 -16.54
CA LYS A 246 18.52 -0.10 -16.79
C LYS A 246 17.23 -0.46 -16.07
N LYS A 247 16.51 -1.46 -16.60
CA LYS A 247 15.33 -2.04 -15.94
C LYS A 247 15.70 -3.34 -15.23
N LEU A 248 15.20 -3.53 -14.02
CA LEU A 248 15.37 -4.77 -13.27
C LEU A 248 14.51 -5.90 -13.86
N LYS A 249 15.16 -7.02 -14.13
CA LYS A 249 14.49 -8.24 -14.57
C LYS A 249 14.21 -9.16 -13.38
N PRO A 250 13.15 -10.02 -13.41
CA PRO A 250 12.83 -10.94 -12.32
C PRO A 250 13.99 -11.88 -11.93
N LYS A 251 14.83 -12.32 -12.89
CA LYS A 251 16.01 -13.13 -12.58
C LYS A 251 17.01 -12.38 -11.69
N GLN A 252 17.24 -11.10 -12.01
CA GLN A 252 18.17 -10.24 -11.27
C GLN A 252 17.66 -9.94 -9.85
N THR A 253 16.38 -9.62 -9.69
CA THR A 253 15.79 -9.38 -8.36
C THR A 253 15.79 -10.64 -7.50
N GLY A 254 15.56 -11.81 -8.11
CA GLY A 254 15.69 -13.10 -7.42
C GLY A 254 17.12 -13.39 -6.94
N GLU A 255 18.15 -13.00 -7.70
CA GLU A 255 19.54 -13.08 -7.29
C GLU A 255 19.85 -12.11 -6.14
N LEU A 256 19.43 -10.86 -6.26
CA LEU A 256 19.59 -9.88 -5.18
C LEU A 256 18.90 -10.33 -3.88
N ARG A 257 17.69 -10.86 -3.96
CA ARG A 257 17.00 -11.40 -2.79
C ARG A 257 17.79 -12.51 -2.10
N LYS A 258 18.46 -13.41 -2.85
CA LYS A 258 19.28 -14.49 -2.28
C LYS A 258 20.51 -13.95 -1.55
N LEU A 259 21.07 -12.85 -1.99
CA LEU A 259 22.23 -12.19 -1.36
C LEU A 259 21.85 -11.50 -0.05
N GLY A 260 20.61 -11.04 0.10
CA GLY A 260 20.08 -10.48 1.33
C GLY A 260 20.89 -9.32 1.90
N LYS A 261 21.57 -9.54 3.03
CA LYS A 261 22.36 -8.49 3.73
C LYS A 261 23.73 -8.22 3.09
N GLU A 262 24.23 -9.12 2.26
CA GLU A 262 25.55 -9.00 1.60
C GLU A 262 25.53 -8.14 0.34
N ILE A 263 24.41 -7.46 0.05
CA ILE A 263 24.27 -6.61 -1.12
C ILE A 263 25.08 -5.34 -0.95
N THR A 264 26.05 -5.13 -1.86
CA THR A 264 26.82 -3.90 -2.01
C THR A 264 26.49 -3.25 -3.35
N LYS A 265 26.88 -1.98 -3.53
CA LYS A 265 26.71 -1.27 -4.80
C LYS A 265 27.35 -2.04 -5.96
N GLU A 266 28.59 -2.50 -5.81
CA GLU A 266 29.30 -3.29 -6.79
C GLU A 266 28.57 -4.60 -7.14
N THR A 267 27.96 -5.25 -6.13
CA THR A 267 27.17 -6.45 -6.35
C THR A 267 25.95 -6.18 -7.23
N VAL A 268 25.26 -5.05 -7.00
CA VAL A 268 24.11 -4.64 -7.82
C VAL A 268 24.55 -4.37 -9.25
N GLU A 269 25.63 -3.63 -9.46
CA GLU A 269 26.20 -3.35 -10.78
C GLU A 269 26.58 -4.65 -11.53
N ASN A 270 27.18 -5.60 -10.84
CA ASN A 270 27.54 -6.92 -11.43
C ASN A 270 26.29 -7.72 -11.82
N VAL A 271 25.24 -7.73 -10.99
CA VAL A 271 23.97 -8.39 -11.30
C VAL A 271 23.28 -7.72 -12.48
N LEU A 272 23.28 -6.39 -12.55
CA LEU A 272 22.73 -5.61 -13.68
C LEU A 272 23.51 -5.85 -14.97
N ALA A 273 24.83 -6.01 -14.87
CA ALA A 273 25.70 -6.33 -16.02
C ALA A 273 25.57 -7.79 -16.47
N GLY A 274 24.81 -8.63 -15.74
CA GLY A 274 24.68 -10.05 -16.05
C GLY A 274 25.96 -10.86 -15.81
N LYS A 275 26.90 -10.31 -15.05
CA LYS A 275 28.10 -11.04 -14.66
C LYS A 275 27.71 -12.08 -13.61
N GLU A 276 27.56 -13.33 -14.03
CA GLU A 276 27.31 -14.43 -13.09
C GLU A 276 28.47 -14.50 -12.09
N ARG A 277 28.13 -14.49 -10.78
CA ARG A 277 29.10 -14.92 -9.78
C ARG A 277 29.49 -16.32 -10.14
N LYS A 278 30.76 -16.54 -10.49
CA LYS A 278 31.31 -17.91 -10.61
C LYS A 278 31.05 -18.57 -9.25
N LYS A 279 30.10 -19.50 -9.21
CA LYS A 279 29.95 -20.35 -8.03
C LYS A 279 31.33 -20.95 -7.79
N PRO A 280 31.82 -20.96 -6.53
CA PRO A 280 33.03 -21.72 -6.24
C PRO A 280 32.81 -23.13 -6.80
N GLN A 281 33.66 -23.53 -7.72
CA GLN A 281 33.58 -24.86 -8.32
C GLN A 281 33.82 -25.86 -7.20
N SER A 282 32.78 -26.60 -6.81
CA SER A 282 32.98 -27.76 -5.94
C SER A 282 33.68 -28.84 -6.76
N VAL A 283 34.87 -29.17 -6.37
CA VAL A 283 35.61 -30.30 -6.95
C VAL A 283 35.36 -31.52 -6.06
N SER A 284 34.78 -32.55 -6.63
CA SER A 284 34.64 -33.84 -5.91
C SER A 284 35.94 -34.61 -5.98
N VAL A 285 36.53 -34.88 -4.85
CA VAL A 285 37.68 -35.75 -4.73
C VAL A 285 37.20 -37.12 -4.25
N LYS A 286 37.46 -38.16 -5.04
CA LYS A 286 37.14 -39.53 -4.64
C LYS A 286 38.31 -40.11 -3.84
N LEU A 287 38.04 -40.53 -2.61
CA LEU A 287 38.94 -41.28 -1.78
C LEU A 287 38.83 -42.80 -2.15
N SER A 288 39.95 -43.55 -2.09
CA SER A 288 39.87 -45.01 -2.19
C SER A 288 39.12 -45.56 -0.98
N ALA A 289 38.47 -46.71 -1.18
CA ALA A 289 37.74 -47.39 -0.09
C ALA A 289 38.65 -47.66 1.13
N GLU A 290 39.89 -48.05 0.89
CA GLU A 290 40.88 -48.32 1.95
C GLU A 290 41.18 -47.06 2.79
N VAL A 291 41.35 -45.92 2.14
CA VAL A 291 41.61 -44.64 2.85
C VAL A 291 40.37 -44.20 3.63
N TYR A 292 39.17 -44.36 3.04
CA TYR A 292 37.92 -44.01 3.71
C TYR A 292 37.70 -44.90 4.93
N GLU A 293 37.82 -46.21 4.81
CA GLU A 293 37.64 -47.15 5.93
C GLU A 293 38.67 -46.93 7.03
N ARG A 294 39.93 -46.64 6.66
CA ARG A 294 40.99 -46.41 7.66
C ARG A 294 40.81 -45.19 8.52
N TYR A 295 40.27 -44.09 7.95
CA TYR A 295 40.29 -42.81 8.63
C TYR A 295 38.90 -42.23 8.88
N PHE A 296 37.85 -42.67 8.17
CA PHE A 296 36.55 -42.00 8.17
C PHE A 296 35.36 -42.95 8.35
N ALA A 297 35.56 -44.23 8.58
CA ALA A 297 34.49 -45.25 8.60
C ALA A 297 33.34 -45.01 9.57
N GLN A 298 33.54 -44.21 10.61
CA GLN A 298 32.51 -43.89 11.64
C GLN A 298 32.09 -42.41 11.67
N MET A 299 32.46 -41.65 10.65
CA MET A 299 32.22 -40.21 10.59
C MET A 299 31.17 -39.87 9.57
N ASP A 300 30.36 -38.83 9.87
CA ASP A 300 29.44 -38.30 8.88
C ASP A 300 30.15 -37.44 7.81
N ALA A 301 29.48 -37.12 6.73
CA ALA A 301 30.06 -36.39 5.60
C ALA A 301 30.55 -34.99 5.99
N ARG A 302 29.96 -34.35 7.01
CA ARG A 302 30.36 -33.02 7.50
C ARG A 302 31.60 -33.08 8.35
N GLU A 303 31.74 -34.12 9.17
CA GLU A 303 32.92 -34.37 10.00
C GLU A 303 34.13 -34.67 9.11
N VAL A 304 33.94 -35.51 8.09
CA VAL A 304 34.97 -35.80 7.09
C VAL A 304 35.44 -34.53 6.38
N GLN A 305 34.50 -33.69 5.93
CA GLN A 305 34.83 -32.44 5.26
C GLN A 305 35.61 -31.49 6.21
N ASN A 306 35.20 -31.33 7.45
CA ASN A 306 35.84 -30.47 8.43
C ASN A 306 37.28 -30.93 8.77
N ILE A 307 37.46 -32.22 8.90
CA ILE A 307 38.80 -32.81 9.12
C ILE A 307 39.71 -32.61 7.90
N MET A 308 39.18 -32.83 6.70
CA MET A 308 39.95 -32.62 5.47
C MET A 308 40.32 -31.12 5.29
N GLU A 309 39.42 -30.20 5.57
CA GLU A 309 39.71 -28.76 5.51
C GLU A 309 40.81 -28.36 6.50
N LYS A 310 40.75 -28.86 7.75
CA LYS A 310 41.76 -28.59 8.77
C LYS A 310 43.11 -29.20 8.40
N ALA A 311 43.11 -30.46 7.90
CA ALA A 311 44.33 -31.13 7.50
C ALA A 311 45.01 -30.46 6.29
N LEU A 312 44.23 -30.06 5.30
CA LEU A 312 44.72 -29.31 4.14
C LEU A 312 45.21 -27.91 4.54
N GLY A 313 44.50 -27.22 5.47
CA GLY A 313 44.92 -25.93 6.02
C GLY A 313 46.27 -26.02 6.70
N ALA A 314 46.45 -27.02 7.57
CA ALA A 314 47.71 -27.28 8.25
C ALA A 314 48.83 -27.62 7.29
N TYR A 315 48.54 -28.49 6.30
CA TYR A 315 49.52 -28.91 5.31
C TYR A 315 49.96 -27.81 4.36
N MET A 316 49.03 -26.96 3.93
CA MET A 316 49.27 -25.86 2.98
C MET A 316 49.76 -24.56 3.66
N GLY A 317 49.92 -24.54 4.98
CA GLY A 317 50.36 -23.38 5.71
C GLY A 317 49.37 -22.18 5.70
N LYS A 318 48.08 -22.42 5.41
CA LYS A 318 47.01 -21.44 5.42
C LYS A 318 46.19 -21.61 6.68
N GLU A 319 46.18 -20.59 7.56
CA GLU A 319 45.22 -20.57 8.66
C GLU A 319 43.78 -20.60 8.10
N VAL A 320 43.01 -21.60 8.51
CA VAL A 320 41.60 -21.67 8.25
C VAL A 320 40.96 -20.60 9.12
N ALA A 321 40.56 -19.46 8.54
CA ALA A 321 39.80 -18.44 9.23
C ALA A 321 38.55 -19.10 9.83
N GLY A 322 38.40 -19.00 11.15
CA GLY A 322 37.38 -19.70 11.92
C GLY A 322 35.96 -19.34 11.43
N VAL A 323 35.11 -20.35 11.41
CA VAL A 323 33.67 -20.29 11.22
C VAL A 323 33.02 -19.66 12.43
#